data_f5872c13ab28cad42a328a03c56e18c8
#
_entry.id   f5872c13ab28cad42a328a03c56e18c8
#
_cell.length_a   1.000
_cell.length_b   1.000
_cell.length_c   1.000
_cell.angle_alpha   90.00
_cell.angle_beta   90.00
_cell.angle_gamma   90.00
#
_symmetry.space_group_name_H-M   'P 1'
#
loop_
_entity.id
_entity.type
_entity.pdbx_description
1 polymer ?
#
loop_
_entity_poly.entity_id
_entity_poly.type
_entity_poly.pdbx_seq_one_letter_code
_entity_poly.pdbx_strand_id
1 'polypeptide(L)'
;YGHTNTVGVIVPEMLTPFASQVISGIQSVLYANGIKVIIAESDEDPNKERENLQTMERFMVDGIIICLCSYKENLDQYIRLQQAEMPMVFYDRIPYGMNVSQVIVDDYIKAFFLVEHLIREGYRHIVHLQGPDDVYNSVERARGYKDALAKFNIPFNKDRMLKAGLTFKDGANAADML
;
A
#
# COMPACT_ATOMS: atom_id res chain seq x y z
N TYR A 1 7.32 -29.96 12.52
CA TYR A 1 6.66 -28.80 13.09
C TYR A 1 5.21 -28.84 12.60
N GLY A 2 4.24 -28.83 13.54
CA GLY A 2 2.81 -28.87 13.20
C GLY A 2 2.34 -27.52 12.67
N HIS A 3 1.45 -27.52 11.68
CA HIS A 3 0.75 -26.32 11.22
C HIS A 3 -0.24 -25.86 12.28
N THR A 4 -0.36 -24.53 12.48
CA THR A 4 -1.36 -23.93 13.37
C THR A 4 -2.70 -23.70 12.67
N ASN A 5 -2.72 -23.84 11.33
CA ASN A 5 -3.83 -23.45 10.46
C ASN A 5 -4.28 -22.00 10.73
N THR A 6 -3.30 -21.12 10.92
CA THR A 6 -3.54 -19.72 11.23
C THR A 6 -2.67 -18.83 10.35
N VAL A 7 -3.27 -17.81 9.76
CA VAL A 7 -2.59 -16.79 8.95
C VAL A 7 -2.72 -15.44 9.64
N GLY A 8 -1.61 -14.72 9.75
CA GLY A 8 -1.59 -13.33 10.18
C GLY A 8 -1.94 -12.37 9.03
N VAL A 9 -2.72 -11.34 9.31
CA VAL A 9 -3.02 -10.25 8.38
C VAL A 9 -2.63 -8.95 9.04
N ILE A 10 -1.66 -8.23 8.47
CA ILE A 10 -1.19 -6.94 8.99
C ILE A 10 -1.60 -5.86 8.01
N VAL A 11 -2.30 -4.83 8.51
CA VAL A 11 -2.84 -3.74 7.71
C VAL A 11 -2.49 -2.39 8.34
N PRO A 12 -2.29 -1.33 7.53
CA PRO A 12 -2.02 0.00 8.07
C PRO A 12 -3.23 0.63 8.73
N GLU A 13 -4.45 0.31 8.26
CA GLU A 13 -5.71 0.76 8.83
C GLU A 13 -6.87 -0.16 8.39
N MET A 14 -7.97 -0.21 9.15
CA MET A 14 -9.10 -1.11 8.90
C MET A 14 -10.40 -0.40 8.51
N LEU A 15 -10.47 0.93 8.68
CA LEU A 15 -11.74 1.66 8.61
C LEU A 15 -12.14 2.08 7.18
N THR A 16 -11.22 2.07 6.21
CA THR A 16 -11.60 2.39 4.84
C THR A 16 -12.41 1.26 4.18
N PRO A 17 -13.30 1.61 3.25
CA PRO A 17 -14.02 0.60 2.45
C PRO A 17 -13.07 -0.36 1.71
N PHE A 18 -11.90 0.13 1.26
CA PHE A 18 -10.90 -0.71 0.61
C PHE A 18 -10.33 -1.77 1.57
N ALA A 19 -9.82 -1.34 2.72
CA ALA A 19 -9.24 -2.25 3.71
C ALA A 19 -10.25 -3.28 4.20
N SER A 20 -11.46 -2.86 4.56
CA SER A 20 -12.50 -3.76 5.05
C SER A 20 -12.94 -4.79 4.01
N GLN A 21 -13.02 -4.42 2.72
CA GLN A 21 -13.36 -5.37 1.65
C GLN A 21 -12.24 -6.37 1.39
N VAL A 22 -10.97 -5.94 1.40
CA VAL A 22 -9.83 -6.84 1.25
C VAL A 22 -9.77 -7.83 2.40
N ILE A 23 -9.90 -7.37 3.65
CA ILE A 23 -9.94 -8.23 4.84
C ILE A 23 -11.07 -9.25 4.73
N SER A 24 -12.27 -8.82 4.35
CA SER A 24 -13.43 -9.70 4.16
C SER A 24 -13.15 -10.77 3.10
N GLY A 25 -12.52 -10.41 1.98
CA GLY A 25 -12.12 -11.35 0.93
C GLY A 25 -11.12 -12.39 1.43
N ILE A 26 -10.07 -11.95 2.14
CA ILE A 26 -9.05 -12.81 2.75
C ILE A 26 -9.72 -13.80 3.72
N GLN A 27 -10.55 -13.30 4.64
CA GLN A 27 -11.25 -14.14 5.61
C GLN A 27 -12.14 -15.19 4.93
N SER A 28 -12.90 -14.78 3.92
CA SER A 28 -13.80 -15.68 3.18
C SER A 28 -13.04 -16.88 2.59
N VAL A 29 -11.90 -16.63 1.94
CA VAL A 29 -11.09 -17.70 1.34
C VAL A 29 -10.44 -18.58 2.39
N LEU A 30 -9.85 -17.99 3.42
CA LEU A 30 -9.15 -18.75 4.46
C LEU A 30 -10.12 -19.61 5.30
N TYR A 31 -11.26 -19.06 5.68
CA TYR A 31 -12.29 -19.83 6.40
C TYR A 31 -12.83 -21.03 5.59
N ALA A 32 -13.05 -20.84 4.29
CA ALA A 32 -13.48 -21.93 3.41
C ALA A 32 -12.46 -23.09 3.36
N ASN A 33 -11.19 -22.81 3.69
CA ASN A 33 -10.10 -23.79 3.74
C ASN A 33 -9.72 -24.21 5.17
N GLY A 34 -10.53 -23.88 6.18
CA GLY A 34 -10.29 -24.26 7.58
C GLY A 34 -9.13 -23.51 8.25
N ILE A 35 -8.73 -22.37 7.69
CA ILE A 35 -7.62 -21.55 8.19
C ILE A 35 -8.19 -20.37 9.00
N LYS A 36 -7.64 -20.16 10.19
CA LYS A 36 -7.99 -19.04 11.05
C LYS A 36 -7.19 -17.79 10.65
N VAL A 37 -7.73 -16.61 10.97
CA VAL A 37 -7.11 -15.32 10.67
C VAL A 37 -6.91 -14.55 11.97
N ILE A 38 -5.68 -14.04 12.15
CA ILE A 38 -5.35 -13.04 13.18
C ILE A 38 -5.08 -11.73 12.45
N ILE A 39 -5.85 -10.69 12.77
CA ILE A 39 -5.71 -9.37 12.13
C ILE A 39 -5.03 -8.42 13.12
N ALA A 40 -4.05 -7.68 12.66
CA ALA A 40 -3.38 -6.64 13.40
C ALA A 40 -3.30 -5.34 12.58
N GLU A 41 -3.65 -4.24 13.20
CA GLU A 41 -3.57 -2.89 12.61
C GLU A 41 -2.30 -2.19 13.07
N SER A 42 -1.61 -1.53 12.15
CA SER A 42 -0.38 -0.79 12.43
C SER A 42 -0.62 0.71 12.60
N ASP A 43 -1.82 1.21 12.26
CA ASP A 43 -2.18 2.64 12.41
C ASP A 43 -1.18 3.57 11.69
N GLU A 44 -0.75 3.18 10.49
CA GLU A 44 0.28 3.87 9.68
C GLU A 44 1.62 4.09 10.43
N ASP A 45 1.89 3.32 11.51
CA ASP A 45 3.11 3.41 12.31
C ASP A 45 4.02 2.19 12.05
N PRO A 46 5.22 2.39 11.46
CA PRO A 46 6.17 1.31 11.21
C PRO A 46 6.65 0.58 12.48
N ASN A 47 6.65 1.24 13.65
CA ASN A 47 7.01 0.58 14.91
C ASN A 47 5.93 -0.41 15.34
N LYS A 48 4.66 -0.01 15.25
CA LYS A 48 3.54 -0.94 15.49
C LYS A 48 3.54 -2.09 14.48
N GLU A 49 3.84 -1.82 13.21
CA GLU A 49 3.98 -2.87 12.20
C GLU A 49 5.05 -3.88 12.58
N ARG A 50 6.22 -3.42 13.05
CA ARG A 50 7.30 -4.27 13.56
C ARG A 50 6.87 -5.12 14.77
N GLU A 51 6.17 -4.53 15.71
CA GLU A 51 5.62 -5.25 16.87
C GLU A 51 4.57 -6.30 16.45
N ASN A 52 3.74 -5.97 15.46
CA ASN A 52 2.76 -6.90 14.90
C ASN A 52 3.46 -8.09 14.23
N LEU A 53 4.52 -7.87 13.44
CA LEU A 53 5.31 -8.93 12.83
C LEU A 53 5.88 -9.88 13.91
N GLN A 54 6.50 -9.33 14.96
CA GLN A 54 7.01 -10.12 16.07
C GLN A 54 5.91 -10.91 16.82
N THR A 55 4.72 -10.33 16.89
CA THR A 55 3.57 -10.98 17.51
C THR A 55 3.09 -12.16 16.67
N MET A 56 3.02 -12.01 15.35
CA MET A 56 2.67 -13.12 14.44
C MET A 56 3.67 -14.27 14.55
N GLU A 57 4.96 -13.97 14.67
CA GLU A 57 5.99 -14.99 14.90
C GLU A 57 5.77 -15.74 16.23
N ARG A 58 5.52 -14.99 17.30
CA ARG A 58 5.25 -15.61 18.64
C ARG A 58 4.01 -16.50 18.63
N PHE A 59 3.00 -16.15 17.85
CA PHE A 59 1.81 -16.98 17.66
C PHE A 59 2.01 -18.12 16.66
N MET A 60 3.21 -18.23 16.08
CA MET A 60 3.57 -19.30 15.14
C MET A 60 2.56 -19.41 14.00
N VAL A 61 2.17 -18.29 13.40
CA VAL A 61 1.30 -18.31 12.23
C VAL A 61 2.00 -19.02 11.06
N ASP A 62 1.23 -19.69 10.20
CA ASP A 62 1.76 -20.46 9.07
C ASP A 62 2.12 -19.57 7.88
N GLY A 63 1.74 -18.30 7.90
CA GLY A 63 2.06 -17.29 6.89
C GLY A 63 1.48 -15.93 7.25
N ILE A 64 1.92 -14.90 6.53
CA ILE A 64 1.52 -13.52 6.81
C ILE A 64 1.10 -12.84 5.50
N ILE A 65 -0.06 -12.19 5.52
CA ILE A 65 -0.54 -11.30 4.44
C ILE A 65 -0.37 -9.86 4.93
N ILE A 66 0.28 -9.00 4.14
CA ILE A 66 0.75 -7.70 4.61
C ILE A 66 0.40 -6.61 3.61
N CYS A 67 -0.26 -5.54 4.08
CA CYS A 67 -0.22 -4.22 3.47
C CYS A 67 0.66 -3.35 4.38
N LEU A 68 1.86 -3.01 3.92
CA LEU A 68 2.84 -2.35 4.77
C LEU A 68 2.62 -0.83 4.89
N CYS A 69 3.13 -0.23 5.97
CA CYS A 69 3.07 1.22 6.20
C CYS A 69 4.03 1.98 5.28
N SER A 70 5.28 1.51 5.18
CA SER A 70 6.34 2.15 4.41
C SER A 70 7.17 1.11 3.65
N TYR A 71 7.49 1.36 2.39
CA TYR A 71 8.29 0.44 1.59
C TYR A 71 9.78 0.43 1.96
N LYS A 72 10.22 1.33 2.83
CA LYS A 72 11.60 1.46 3.29
C LYS A 72 11.82 0.92 4.69
N GLU A 73 10.82 1.10 5.54
CA GLU A 73 10.90 0.68 6.92
C GLU A 73 10.73 -0.84 7.06
N ASN A 74 11.24 -1.39 8.14
CA ASN A 74 11.13 -2.82 8.45
C ASN A 74 11.69 -3.81 7.40
N LEU A 75 12.43 -3.35 6.38
CA LEU A 75 13.03 -4.23 5.38
C LEU A 75 13.91 -5.33 5.99
N ASP A 76 14.66 -4.99 7.04
CA ASP A 76 15.47 -5.95 7.81
C ASP A 76 14.63 -7.09 8.38
N GLN A 77 13.45 -6.75 8.90
CA GLN A 77 12.50 -7.71 9.46
C GLN A 77 11.92 -8.63 8.37
N TYR A 78 11.49 -8.06 7.25
CA TYR A 78 10.97 -8.83 6.12
C TYR A 78 12.03 -9.76 5.52
N ILE A 79 13.27 -9.27 5.35
CA ILE A 79 14.38 -10.10 4.86
C ILE A 79 14.65 -11.25 5.84
N ARG A 80 14.66 -10.99 7.13
CA ARG A 80 14.86 -12.02 8.17
C ARG A 80 13.74 -13.07 8.13
N LEU A 81 12.49 -12.66 7.99
CA LEU A 81 11.35 -13.58 7.87
C LEU A 81 11.42 -14.42 6.60
N GLN A 82 11.84 -13.81 5.47
CA GLN A 82 12.03 -14.51 4.21
C GLN A 82 13.15 -15.57 4.32
N GLN A 83 14.27 -15.23 4.98
CA GLN A 83 15.35 -16.17 5.24
C GLN A 83 14.97 -17.32 6.17
N ALA A 84 14.00 -17.07 7.07
CA ALA A 84 13.39 -18.08 7.92
C ALA A 84 12.26 -18.88 7.20
N GLU A 85 12.13 -18.72 5.90
CA GLU A 85 11.13 -19.39 5.05
C GLU A 85 9.67 -19.13 5.48
N MET A 86 9.41 -18.00 6.19
CA MET A 86 8.05 -17.57 6.51
C MET A 86 7.29 -17.21 5.22
N PRO A 87 6.19 -17.88 4.90
CA PRO A 87 5.37 -17.52 3.75
C PRO A 87 4.78 -16.12 3.93
N MET A 88 5.08 -15.22 3.00
CA MET A 88 4.58 -13.84 3.01
C MET A 88 3.96 -13.47 1.67
N VAL A 89 2.82 -12.81 1.72
CA VAL A 89 2.17 -12.18 0.56
C VAL A 89 1.93 -10.71 0.88
N PHE A 90 2.45 -9.85 0.03
CA PHE A 90 2.20 -8.41 0.13
C PHE A 90 1.07 -8.01 -0.80
N TYR A 91 0.26 -7.04 -0.42
CA TYR A 91 -0.77 -6.49 -1.28
C TYR A 91 -0.81 -4.96 -1.19
N ASP A 92 -1.27 -4.33 -2.26
CA ASP A 92 -1.37 -2.87 -2.41
C ASP A 92 -0.02 -2.16 -2.25
N ARG A 93 0.59 -2.23 -1.07
CA ARG A 93 1.89 -1.64 -0.74
C ARG A 93 2.93 -2.73 -0.55
N ILE A 94 4.04 -2.63 -1.27
CA ILE A 94 5.07 -3.67 -1.34
C ILE A 94 6.43 -3.16 -0.87
N PRO A 95 7.29 -4.03 -0.31
CA PRO A 95 8.63 -3.65 0.12
C PRO A 95 9.54 -3.38 -1.09
N TYR A 96 10.41 -2.39 -0.95
CA TYR A 96 11.34 -2.03 -2.01
C TYR A 96 12.44 -3.09 -2.21
N GLY A 97 12.66 -3.47 -3.47
CA GLY A 97 13.81 -4.32 -3.85
C GLY A 97 13.76 -5.78 -3.40
N MET A 98 12.65 -6.24 -2.82
CA MET A 98 12.47 -7.64 -2.43
C MET A 98 11.73 -8.44 -3.50
N ASN A 99 12.19 -9.67 -3.73
CA ASN A 99 11.43 -10.62 -4.55
C ASN A 99 10.43 -11.36 -3.64
N VAL A 100 9.16 -10.96 -3.72
CA VAL A 100 8.08 -11.45 -2.85
C VAL A 100 6.83 -11.78 -3.65
N SER A 101 5.98 -12.64 -3.10
CA SER A 101 4.63 -12.84 -3.62
C SER A 101 3.81 -11.58 -3.36
N GLN A 102 3.15 -11.06 -4.41
CA GLN A 102 2.46 -9.78 -4.32
C GLN A 102 1.16 -9.74 -5.12
N VAL A 103 0.19 -8.99 -4.61
CA VAL A 103 -1.08 -8.67 -5.28
C VAL A 103 -1.20 -7.16 -5.36
N ILE A 104 -0.97 -6.60 -6.53
CA ILE A 104 -0.93 -5.14 -6.75
C ILE A 104 -1.78 -4.73 -7.95
N VAL A 105 -2.16 -3.46 -7.96
CA VAL A 105 -2.63 -2.74 -9.15
C VAL A 105 -1.43 -2.01 -9.74
N ASP A 106 -1.37 -1.90 -11.06
CA ASP A 106 -0.39 -1.04 -11.72
C ASP A 106 -0.77 0.44 -11.53
N ASP A 107 -0.36 1.00 -10.39
CA ASP A 107 -0.67 2.37 -9.99
C ASP A 107 -0.10 3.40 -10.97
N TYR A 108 1.08 3.13 -11.54
CA TYR A 108 1.67 3.98 -12.57
C TYR A 108 0.78 4.09 -13.80
N ILE A 109 0.42 2.96 -14.39
CA ILE A 109 -0.35 2.97 -15.62
C ILE A 109 -1.77 3.51 -15.41
N LYS A 110 -2.38 3.24 -14.24
CA LYS A 110 -3.71 3.74 -13.91
C LYS A 110 -3.72 5.25 -13.71
N ALA A 111 -2.74 5.80 -13.00
CA ALA A 111 -2.58 7.25 -12.85
C ALA A 111 -2.28 7.92 -14.19
N PHE A 112 -1.41 7.32 -15.01
CA PHE A 112 -1.10 7.80 -16.34
C PHE A 112 -2.38 7.91 -17.20
N PHE A 113 -3.19 6.86 -17.27
CA PHE A 113 -4.42 6.86 -18.06
C PHE A 113 -5.47 7.84 -17.53
N LEU A 114 -5.58 8.00 -16.20
CA LEU A 114 -6.49 8.97 -15.60
C LEU A 114 -6.11 10.40 -16.03
N VAL A 115 -4.83 10.74 -15.95
CA VAL A 115 -4.34 12.08 -16.36
C VAL A 115 -4.47 12.25 -17.88
N GLU A 116 -4.13 11.25 -18.67
CA GLU A 116 -4.35 11.25 -20.12
C GLU A 116 -5.83 11.52 -20.45
N HIS A 117 -6.76 10.88 -19.74
CA HIS A 117 -8.20 11.11 -19.92
C HIS A 117 -8.55 12.59 -19.66
N LEU A 118 -8.13 13.15 -18.54
CA LEU A 118 -8.37 14.56 -18.22
C LEU A 118 -7.81 15.50 -19.32
N ILE A 119 -6.62 15.21 -19.83
CA ILE A 119 -5.99 15.99 -20.90
C ILE A 119 -6.82 15.91 -22.20
N ARG A 120 -7.33 14.72 -22.53
CA ARG A 120 -8.20 14.52 -23.72
C ARG A 120 -9.54 15.22 -23.59
N GLU A 121 -10.09 15.33 -22.38
CA GLU A 121 -11.28 16.14 -22.08
C GLU A 121 -11.03 17.66 -22.10
N GLY A 122 -9.80 18.08 -22.37
CA GLY A 122 -9.44 19.50 -22.55
C GLY A 122 -8.82 20.16 -21.33
N TYR A 123 -8.70 19.48 -20.20
CA TYR A 123 -8.07 20.04 -18.99
C TYR A 123 -6.57 20.21 -19.19
N ARG A 124 -6.03 21.37 -18.74
CA ARG A 124 -4.59 21.69 -18.82
C ARG A 124 -3.99 22.06 -17.47
N HIS A 125 -4.84 22.34 -16.48
CA HIS A 125 -4.45 22.73 -15.12
C HIS A 125 -4.84 21.60 -14.16
N ILE A 126 -4.09 20.49 -14.26
CA ILE A 126 -4.35 19.28 -13.48
C ILE A 126 -3.48 19.32 -12.23
N VAL A 127 -4.07 19.17 -11.06
CA VAL A 127 -3.37 19.08 -9.78
C VAL A 127 -3.31 17.62 -9.34
N HIS A 128 -2.17 17.23 -8.78
CA HIS A 128 -1.96 15.93 -8.16
C HIS A 128 -1.74 16.09 -6.67
N LEU A 129 -2.62 15.50 -5.87
CA LEU A 129 -2.43 15.37 -4.42
C LEU A 129 -1.61 14.10 -4.16
N GLN A 130 -0.33 14.28 -3.86
CA GLN A 130 0.59 13.18 -3.66
C GLN A 130 0.60 12.74 -2.21
N GLY A 131 0.39 11.46 -1.95
CA GLY A 131 0.62 10.86 -0.64
C GLY A 131 2.10 10.81 -0.25
N PRO A 132 2.45 10.17 0.88
CA PRO A 132 3.83 10.09 1.36
C PRO A 132 4.81 9.47 0.36
N ASP A 133 6.06 9.93 0.38
CA ASP A 133 7.11 9.47 -0.56
C ASP A 133 7.65 8.07 -0.21
N ASP A 134 7.31 7.54 0.92
CA ASP A 134 7.66 6.19 1.38
C ASP A 134 6.53 5.17 1.23
N VAL A 135 5.46 5.55 0.54
CA VAL A 135 4.36 4.68 0.14
C VAL A 135 4.47 4.39 -1.36
N TYR A 136 4.71 3.12 -1.72
CA TYR A 136 4.99 2.68 -3.08
C TYR A 136 3.99 3.20 -4.12
N ASN A 137 2.70 2.99 -3.89
CA ASN A 137 1.65 3.41 -4.82
C ASN A 137 1.55 4.95 -4.97
N SER A 138 1.88 5.73 -3.94
CA SER A 138 1.96 7.20 -4.03
C SER A 138 3.07 7.64 -5.01
N VAL A 139 4.23 7.00 -4.95
CA VAL A 139 5.36 7.29 -5.84
C VAL A 139 5.02 6.92 -7.28
N GLU A 140 4.44 5.75 -7.51
CA GLU A 140 4.06 5.28 -8.84
C GLU A 140 2.96 6.14 -9.47
N ARG A 141 1.95 6.56 -8.70
CA ARG A 141 0.91 7.48 -9.17
C ARG A 141 1.48 8.84 -9.55
N ALA A 142 2.41 9.39 -8.75
CA ALA A 142 3.08 10.65 -9.07
C ALA A 142 3.94 10.55 -10.33
N ARG A 143 4.59 9.40 -10.57
CA ARG A 143 5.33 9.12 -11.80
C ARG A 143 4.39 9.09 -13.01
N GLY A 144 3.28 8.35 -12.92
CA GLY A 144 2.26 8.28 -13.97
C GLY A 144 1.68 9.66 -14.33
N TYR A 145 1.41 10.49 -13.32
CA TYR A 145 0.97 11.88 -13.53
C TYR A 145 1.99 12.69 -14.34
N LYS A 146 3.27 12.68 -13.96
CA LYS A 146 4.33 13.44 -14.66
C LYS A 146 4.52 12.97 -16.08
N ASP A 147 4.56 11.67 -16.30
CA ASP A 147 4.80 11.08 -17.62
C ASP A 147 3.62 11.31 -18.57
N ALA A 148 2.39 11.33 -18.05
CA ALA A 148 1.24 11.71 -18.85
C ALA A 148 1.29 13.17 -19.29
N LEU A 149 1.64 14.11 -18.40
CA LEU A 149 1.86 15.52 -18.79
C LEU A 149 2.94 15.63 -19.87
N ALA A 150 4.08 14.95 -19.69
CA ALA A 150 5.19 14.97 -20.64
C ALA A 150 4.79 14.44 -22.02
N LYS A 151 4.03 13.33 -22.08
CA LYS A 151 3.51 12.76 -23.34
C LYS A 151 2.71 13.77 -24.16
N PHE A 152 1.96 14.64 -23.50
CA PHE A 152 1.12 15.64 -24.14
C PHE A 152 1.76 17.03 -24.20
N ASN A 153 3.08 17.14 -23.97
CA ASN A 153 3.84 18.38 -23.98
C ASN A 153 3.28 19.47 -23.04
N ILE A 154 2.70 19.07 -21.92
CA ILE A 154 2.26 19.97 -20.86
C ILE A 154 3.41 20.12 -19.86
N PRO A 155 3.96 21.32 -19.65
CA PRO A 155 5.04 21.51 -18.70
C PRO A 155 4.65 21.11 -17.29
N PHE A 156 5.52 20.33 -16.62
CA PHE A 156 5.34 20.01 -15.21
C PHE A 156 5.54 21.27 -14.37
N ASN A 157 4.58 21.55 -13.50
CA ASN A 157 4.65 22.63 -12.52
C ASN A 157 4.63 22.03 -11.10
N LYS A 158 5.65 22.37 -10.30
CA LYS A 158 5.78 21.90 -8.92
C LYS A 158 4.60 22.32 -8.04
N ASP A 159 4.05 23.51 -8.27
CA ASP A 159 2.95 24.08 -7.49
C ASP A 159 1.62 23.32 -7.71
N ARG A 160 1.58 22.43 -8.72
CA ARG A 160 0.44 21.55 -9.00
C ARG A 160 0.62 20.12 -8.50
N MET A 161 1.71 19.85 -7.81
CA MET A 161 1.94 18.56 -7.15
C MET A 161 2.08 18.80 -5.65
N LEU A 162 0.94 18.78 -4.97
CA LEU A 162 0.87 19.09 -3.55
C LEU A 162 1.14 17.85 -2.71
N LYS A 163 2.01 17.99 -1.72
CA LYS A 163 2.22 16.94 -0.74
C LYS A 163 1.01 16.88 0.19
N ALA A 164 0.37 15.73 0.20
CA ALA A 164 -0.72 15.40 1.09
C ALA A 164 -0.36 14.14 1.87
N GLY A 165 -1.01 13.91 3.00
CA GLY A 165 -0.89 12.65 3.72
C GLY A 165 -1.97 11.67 3.28
N LEU A 166 -2.38 10.80 4.20
CA LEU A 166 -3.35 9.73 3.93
C LEU A 166 -4.66 9.93 4.69
N THR A 167 -4.77 10.98 5.52
CA THR A 167 -5.95 11.24 6.34
C THR A 167 -6.90 12.24 5.69
N PHE A 168 -8.15 12.25 6.17
CA PHE A 168 -9.13 13.26 5.78
C PHE A 168 -8.63 14.70 6.02
N LYS A 169 -7.94 14.92 7.15
CA LYS A 169 -7.36 16.22 7.48
C LYS A 169 -6.29 16.66 6.49
N ASP A 170 -5.47 15.73 6.04
CA ASP A 170 -4.44 16.01 5.03
C ASP A 170 -5.06 16.43 3.70
N GLY A 171 -6.15 15.74 3.28
CA GLY A 171 -6.89 16.11 2.09
C GLY A 171 -7.55 17.49 2.20
N ALA A 172 -8.14 17.80 3.35
CA ALA A 172 -8.72 19.14 3.62
C ALA A 172 -7.65 20.23 3.56
N ASN A 173 -6.51 20.03 4.25
CA ASN A 173 -5.40 20.98 4.22
C ASN A 173 -4.85 21.20 2.80
N ALA A 174 -4.75 20.13 2.00
CA ALA A 174 -4.30 20.24 0.61
C ALA A 174 -5.31 21.01 -0.25
N ALA A 175 -6.60 20.86 -0.01
CA ALA A 175 -7.64 21.61 -0.73
C ALA A 175 -7.58 23.12 -0.43
N ASP A 176 -7.24 23.50 0.81
CA ASP A 176 -7.08 24.92 1.20
C ASP A 176 -5.86 25.59 0.52
N MET A 177 -4.96 24.81 -0.07
CA MET A 177 -3.79 25.31 -0.81
C MET A 177 -4.06 25.52 -2.31
N LEU A 178 -5.23 25.12 -2.82
CA LEU A 178 -5.64 25.26 -4.22
C LEU A 178 -6.39 26.55 -4.50
#